data_62222f259ecda5bfe8518dd51f879b17
#
_entry.id   62222f259ecda5bfe8518dd51f879b17
#
_cell.length_a   1.000
_cell.length_b   1.000
_cell.length_c   1.000
_cell.angle_alpha   90.00
_cell.angle_beta   90.00
_cell.angle_gamma   90.00
#
_symmetry.space_group_name_H-M   'P 1'
#
loop_
_entity.id
_entity.type
_entity.pdbx_description
1 polymer ?
#
loop_
_entity_poly.entity_id
_entity_poly.type
_entity_poly.pdbx_seq_one_letter_code
_entity_poly.pdbx_strand_id
1 'polypeptide(L)'
;AGNGEEKILSGTRRRTAAEQLLWVKVPCRIGDGKLTTDEYAKRIIVETNRQRFPELTLSEKIRVSAVLGEHAEKELEITAEQSELYGRLNSLEQEFLLMLDSGAVSIADAEILCGIKERAVLLDVLKQHPEMKLTSGKIRELSGAGALTEEVILEILKPKPPVMVAVPAELISEYLGGKTAEEISEVVSAAVR
;
A
#
# COMPACT_ATOMS: atom_id res chain seq x y z
N ALA A 1 29.93 -26.01 -4.85
CA ALA A 1 30.61 -26.01 -3.55
C ALA A 1 30.22 -24.71 -2.85
N GLY A 2 29.28 -24.80 -1.93
CA GLY A 2 28.86 -23.63 -1.14
C GLY A 2 29.95 -23.30 -0.09
N ASN A 3 30.12 -22.04 0.19
CA ASN A 3 31.11 -21.48 1.14
C ASN A 3 30.89 -21.88 2.61
N GLY A 4 30.14 -22.95 2.92
CA GLY A 4 29.92 -23.40 4.30
C GLY A 4 29.12 -22.45 5.20
N GLU A 5 28.60 -21.34 4.68
CA GLU A 5 27.70 -20.45 5.44
C GLU A 5 26.28 -21.00 5.44
N GLU A 6 25.83 -21.41 6.62
CA GLU A 6 24.44 -21.80 6.83
C GLU A 6 23.57 -20.54 6.94
N LYS A 7 22.56 -20.43 6.09
CA LYS A 7 21.59 -19.33 6.12
C LYS A 7 20.25 -19.83 6.65
N ILE A 8 19.67 -19.04 7.56
CA ILE A 8 18.32 -19.32 8.06
C ILE A 8 17.30 -18.83 7.04
N LEU A 9 16.56 -19.75 6.43
CA LEU A 9 15.55 -19.47 5.43
C LEU A 9 14.15 -19.24 6.05
N SER A 10 13.87 -19.84 7.21
CA SER A 10 12.60 -19.70 7.93
C SER A 10 12.81 -19.85 9.43
N GLY A 11 11.94 -19.19 10.22
CA GLY A 11 11.98 -19.31 11.68
C GLY A 11 12.76 -18.21 12.39
N THR A 12 13.02 -17.06 11.76
CA THR A 12 13.73 -15.93 12.36
C THR A 12 13.13 -15.52 13.71
N ARG A 13 11.80 -15.41 13.82
CA ARG A 13 11.14 -15.07 15.10
C ARG A 13 11.40 -16.12 16.19
N ARG A 14 11.39 -17.43 15.84
CA ARG A 14 11.67 -18.53 16.76
C ARG A 14 13.13 -18.52 17.20
N ARG A 15 14.03 -18.21 16.28
CA ARG A 15 15.45 -18.01 16.59
C ARG A 15 15.63 -16.87 17.57
N THR A 16 15.08 -15.70 17.31
CA THR A 16 15.16 -14.54 18.21
C THR A 16 14.61 -14.86 19.59
N ALA A 17 13.46 -15.55 19.68
CA ALA A 17 12.91 -15.98 20.95
C ALA A 17 13.83 -16.96 21.69
N ALA A 18 14.45 -17.92 20.99
CA ALA A 18 15.40 -18.85 21.59
C ALA A 18 16.67 -18.13 22.09
N GLU A 19 17.17 -17.15 21.34
CA GLU A 19 18.29 -16.30 21.74
C GLU A 19 17.95 -15.50 23.01
N GLN A 20 16.75 -14.90 23.09
CA GLN A 20 16.27 -14.19 24.28
C GLN A 20 16.13 -15.12 25.51
N LEU A 21 15.76 -16.39 25.28
CA LEU A 21 15.67 -17.40 26.32
C LEU A 21 17.00 -18.08 26.62
N LEU A 22 18.11 -17.62 26.03
CA LEU A 22 19.46 -18.16 26.21
C LEU A 22 19.55 -19.68 25.90
N TRP A 23 18.80 -20.15 24.91
CA TRP A 23 18.90 -21.53 24.47
C TRP A 23 20.21 -21.79 23.75
N VAL A 24 20.94 -22.78 24.18
CA VAL A 24 22.24 -23.15 23.58
C VAL A 24 22.06 -23.91 22.26
N LYS A 25 20.94 -24.60 22.07
CA LYS A 25 20.64 -25.41 20.88
C LYS A 25 19.18 -25.25 20.49
N VAL A 26 18.93 -25.16 19.20
CA VAL A 26 17.58 -25.07 18.62
C VAL A 26 17.45 -26.20 17.58
N PRO A 27 16.39 -27.00 17.58
CA PRO A 27 16.19 -28.01 16.54
C PRO A 27 15.97 -27.32 15.19
N CYS A 28 16.77 -27.69 14.21
CA CYS A 28 16.72 -27.13 12.86
C CYS A 28 16.53 -28.24 11.82
N ARG A 29 15.82 -27.94 10.74
CA ARG A 29 15.89 -28.74 9.52
C ARG A 29 17.01 -28.18 8.63
N ILE A 30 17.95 -29.02 8.24
CA ILE A 30 19.02 -28.68 7.31
C ILE A 30 18.58 -29.12 5.91
N GLY A 31 18.67 -28.25 4.93
CA GLY A 31 18.40 -28.55 3.54
C GLY A 31 19.49 -29.48 2.99
N ASP A 32 19.13 -30.34 2.01
CA ASP A 32 20.02 -31.35 1.43
C ASP A 32 21.07 -30.78 0.43
N GLY A 33 21.11 -29.47 0.25
CA GLY A 33 22.03 -28.74 -0.64
C GLY A 33 21.79 -28.97 -2.15
N LYS A 34 20.68 -29.59 -2.52
CA LYS A 34 20.34 -29.86 -3.93
C LYS A 34 19.69 -28.67 -4.63
N LEU A 35 19.06 -27.78 -3.87
CA LEU A 35 18.41 -26.60 -4.39
C LEU A 35 19.27 -25.36 -4.13
N THR A 36 19.14 -24.35 -4.96
CA THR A 36 19.72 -23.04 -4.69
C THR A 36 19.04 -22.38 -3.49
N THR A 37 19.69 -21.39 -2.89
CA THR A 37 19.10 -20.64 -1.76
C THR A 37 17.74 -20.03 -2.12
N ASP A 38 17.59 -19.55 -3.36
CA ASP A 38 16.36 -18.93 -3.84
C ASP A 38 15.24 -19.95 -4.05
N GLU A 39 15.55 -21.12 -4.60
CA GLU A 39 14.59 -22.23 -4.74
C GLU A 39 14.11 -22.73 -3.37
N TYR A 40 15.03 -22.85 -2.39
CA TYR A 40 14.67 -23.19 -1.02
C TYR A 40 13.80 -22.10 -0.38
N ALA A 41 14.13 -20.84 -0.56
CA ALA A 41 13.35 -19.73 -0.02
C ALA A 41 11.92 -19.73 -0.58
N LYS A 42 11.77 -19.90 -1.90
CA LYS A 42 10.45 -20.00 -2.56
C LYS A 42 9.65 -21.18 -2.01
N ARG A 43 10.26 -22.37 -1.95
CA ARG A 43 9.62 -23.58 -1.44
C ARG A 43 9.18 -23.44 0.01
N ILE A 44 10.02 -22.86 0.87
CA ILE A 44 9.67 -22.63 2.28
C ILE A 44 8.55 -21.61 2.41
N ILE A 45 8.55 -20.52 1.62
CA ILE A 45 7.45 -19.55 1.61
C ILE A 45 6.14 -20.27 1.29
N VAL A 46 6.12 -21.10 0.24
CA VAL A 46 4.95 -21.90 -0.12
C VAL A 46 4.53 -22.85 1.00
N GLU A 47 5.44 -23.70 1.48
CA GLU A 47 5.12 -24.74 2.47
C GLU A 47 4.71 -24.18 3.84
N THR A 48 5.33 -23.09 4.28
CA THR A 48 5.09 -22.54 5.62
C THR A 48 3.95 -21.52 5.67
N ASN A 49 3.61 -20.91 4.54
CA ASN A 49 2.59 -19.87 4.48
C ASN A 49 1.34 -20.28 3.70
N ARG A 50 1.31 -21.46 3.07
CA ARG A 50 0.18 -21.92 2.24
C ARG A 50 -1.16 -21.83 2.96
N GLN A 51 -1.22 -22.18 4.25
CA GLN A 51 -2.44 -22.05 5.07
C GLN A 51 -2.79 -20.60 5.39
N ARG A 52 -1.83 -19.67 5.29
CA ARG A 52 -2.00 -18.25 5.59
C ARG A 52 -2.23 -17.39 4.35
N PHE A 53 -2.07 -17.92 3.14
CA PHE A 53 -2.25 -17.14 1.91
C PHE A 53 -3.62 -16.46 1.79
N PRO A 54 -4.75 -17.07 2.21
CA PRO A 54 -6.03 -16.39 2.23
C PRO A 54 -6.09 -15.19 3.18
N GLU A 55 -5.30 -15.22 4.27
CA GLU A 55 -5.27 -14.20 5.32
C GLU A 55 -4.24 -13.10 5.06
N LEU A 56 -3.43 -13.22 3.99
CA LEU A 56 -2.45 -12.21 3.65
C LEU A 56 -3.13 -10.89 3.27
N THR A 57 -2.55 -9.80 3.73
CA THR A 57 -2.94 -8.46 3.28
C THR A 57 -2.59 -8.28 1.79
N LEU A 58 -3.13 -7.26 1.16
CA LEU A 58 -2.86 -7.00 -0.27
C LEU A 58 -1.36 -6.74 -0.50
N SER A 59 -0.72 -5.96 0.37
CA SER A 59 0.71 -5.68 0.30
C SER A 59 1.55 -6.96 0.43
N GLU A 60 1.18 -7.85 1.34
CA GLU A 60 1.84 -9.14 1.50
C GLU A 60 1.67 -10.02 0.27
N LYS A 61 0.46 -10.09 -0.32
CA LYS A 61 0.21 -10.83 -1.57
C LYS A 61 1.06 -10.31 -2.72
N ILE A 62 1.18 -8.98 -2.88
CA ILE A 62 2.03 -8.35 -3.87
C ILE A 62 3.50 -8.79 -3.70
N ARG A 63 4.03 -8.73 -2.48
CA ARG A 63 5.42 -9.15 -2.18
C ARG A 63 5.65 -10.63 -2.40
N VAL A 64 4.72 -11.47 -1.94
CA VAL A 64 4.80 -12.92 -2.11
C VAL A 64 4.68 -13.30 -3.59
N SER A 65 3.79 -12.66 -4.35
CA SER A 65 3.67 -12.86 -5.80
C SER A 65 4.98 -12.59 -6.52
N ALA A 66 5.68 -11.51 -6.19
CA ALA A 66 6.98 -11.19 -6.77
C ALA A 66 8.06 -12.26 -6.49
N VAL A 67 8.02 -12.87 -5.30
CA VAL A 67 8.96 -13.96 -4.93
C VAL A 67 8.61 -15.26 -5.63
N LEU A 68 7.32 -15.58 -5.74
CA LEU A 68 6.85 -16.84 -6.38
C LEU A 68 6.98 -16.80 -7.90
N GLY A 69 6.95 -15.63 -8.54
CA GLY A 69 7.02 -15.47 -9.99
C GLY A 69 5.94 -16.30 -10.69
N GLU A 70 6.33 -17.16 -11.63
CA GLU A 70 5.40 -17.99 -12.41
C GLU A 70 4.50 -18.93 -11.57
N HIS A 71 4.88 -19.21 -10.33
CA HIS A 71 4.08 -20.03 -9.43
C HIS A 71 3.02 -19.24 -8.66
N ALA A 72 3.02 -17.90 -8.76
CA ALA A 72 2.15 -17.04 -7.97
C ALA A 72 0.66 -17.32 -8.22
N GLU A 73 0.26 -17.48 -9.48
CA GLU A 73 -1.13 -17.74 -9.86
C GLU A 73 -1.71 -18.97 -9.16
N LYS A 74 -0.95 -20.06 -9.17
CA LYS A 74 -1.37 -21.32 -8.57
C LYS A 74 -1.35 -21.28 -7.05
N GLU A 75 -0.30 -20.72 -6.46
CA GLU A 75 -0.10 -20.81 -5.00
C GLU A 75 -0.91 -19.76 -4.24
N LEU A 76 -1.17 -18.60 -4.85
CA LEU A 76 -2.01 -17.55 -4.27
C LEU A 76 -3.47 -17.61 -4.74
N GLU A 77 -3.80 -18.54 -5.65
CA GLU A 77 -5.13 -18.68 -6.26
C GLU A 77 -5.61 -17.36 -6.91
N ILE A 78 -4.71 -16.68 -7.62
CA ILE A 78 -4.96 -15.41 -8.31
C ILE A 78 -5.02 -15.61 -9.81
N THR A 79 -5.69 -14.69 -10.51
CA THR A 79 -5.73 -14.70 -11.98
C THR A 79 -4.43 -14.20 -12.58
N ALA A 80 -4.17 -14.50 -13.86
CA ALA A 80 -3.02 -13.97 -14.60
C ALA A 80 -3.01 -12.43 -14.61
N GLU A 81 -4.18 -11.80 -14.74
CA GLU A 81 -4.34 -10.33 -14.69
C GLU A 81 -3.95 -9.77 -13.31
N GLN A 82 -4.34 -10.45 -12.23
CA GLN A 82 -3.94 -10.08 -10.88
C GLN A 82 -2.44 -10.27 -10.66
N SER A 83 -1.86 -11.34 -11.21
CA SER A 83 -0.43 -11.61 -11.12
C SER A 83 0.38 -10.50 -11.80
N GLU A 84 -0.04 -10.08 -13.00
CA GLU A 84 0.57 -8.96 -13.72
C GLU A 84 0.42 -7.63 -12.96
N LEU A 85 -0.77 -7.35 -12.44
CA LEU A 85 -1.03 -6.17 -11.62
C LEU A 85 -0.11 -6.15 -10.38
N TYR A 86 0.00 -7.26 -9.66
CA TYR A 86 0.88 -7.36 -8.49
C TYR A 86 2.35 -7.16 -8.87
N GLY A 87 2.77 -7.65 -10.04
CA GLY A 87 4.09 -7.38 -10.59
C GLY A 87 4.37 -5.88 -10.74
N ARG A 88 3.41 -5.11 -11.27
CA ARG A 88 3.53 -3.65 -11.38
C ARG A 88 3.54 -2.97 -10.02
N LEU A 89 2.60 -3.32 -9.14
CA LEU A 89 2.48 -2.73 -7.80
C LEU A 89 3.67 -3.04 -6.88
N ASN A 90 4.40 -4.13 -7.14
CA ASN A 90 5.60 -4.47 -6.37
C ASN A 90 6.74 -3.44 -6.51
N SER A 91 6.67 -2.56 -7.52
CA SER A 91 7.60 -1.44 -7.68
C SER A 91 7.36 -0.29 -6.71
N LEU A 92 6.22 -0.28 -6.00
CA LEU A 92 5.88 0.74 -5.02
C LEU A 92 6.68 0.56 -3.73
N GLU A 93 6.95 1.67 -3.09
CA GLU A 93 7.54 1.74 -1.77
C GLU A 93 6.59 1.16 -0.72
N GLN A 94 7.15 0.68 0.39
CA GLN A 94 6.38 -0.01 1.42
C GLN A 94 5.25 0.85 2.01
N GLU A 95 5.47 2.15 2.12
CA GLU A 95 4.50 3.10 2.66
C GLU A 95 3.24 3.18 1.79
N PHE A 96 3.37 3.20 0.46
CA PHE A 96 2.21 3.17 -0.43
C PHE A 96 1.47 1.83 -0.36
N LEU A 97 2.19 0.73 -0.22
CA LEU A 97 1.55 -0.58 -0.03
C LEU A 97 0.78 -0.66 1.30
N LEU A 98 1.27 -0.04 2.37
CA LEU A 98 0.53 0.09 3.63
C LEU A 98 -0.70 0.99 3.51
N MET A 99 -0.64 2.03 2.66
CA MET A 99 -1.82 2.84 2.33
C MET A 99 -2.88 2.04 1.56
N LEU A 100 -2.48 1.10 0.71
CA LEU A 100 -3.39 0.13 0.09
C LEU A 100 -4.07 -0.77 1.12
N ASP A 101 -3.32 -1.34 2.05
CA ASP A 101 -3.87 -2.22 3.09
C ASP A 101 -4.85 -1.49 4.00
N SER A 102 -4.61 -0.21 4.29
CA SER A 102 -5.50 0.64 5.09
C SER A 102 -6.71 1.18 4.31
N GLY A 103 -6.75 1.01 2.99
CA GLY A 103 -7.77 1.58 2.11
C GLY A 103 -7.63 3.09 1.89
N ALA A 104 -6.54 3.72 2.33
CA ALA A 104 -6.27 5.15 2.09
C ALA A 104 -5.96 5.46 0.61
N VAL A 105 -5.46 4.46 -0.12
CA VAL A 105 -5.22 4.52 -1.57
C VAL A 105 -5.91 3.32 -2.21
N SER A 106 -6.63 3.53 -3.32
CA SER A 106 -7.24 2.45 -4.09
C SER A 106 -6.22 1.75 -4.99
N ILE A 107 -6.53 0.55 -5.47
CA ILE A 107 -5.67 -0.17 -6.43
C ILE A 107 -5.46 0.65 -7.70
N ALA A 108 -6.51 1.29 -8.22
CA ALA A 108 -6.41 2.14 -9.40
C ALA A 108 -5.49 3.35 -9.19
N ASP A 109 -5.55 3.96 -8.00
CA ASP A 109 -4.66 5.07 -7.64
C ASP A 109 -3.21 4.60 -7.48
N ALA A 110 -3.01 3.40 -6.93
CA ALA A 110 -1.69 2.79 -6.81
C ALA A 110 -1.06 2.49 -8.19
N GLU A 111 -1.85 2.07 -9.17
CA GLU A 111 -1.37 1.94 -10.56
C GLU A 111 -0.91 3.28 -11.14
N ILE A 112 -1.63 4.37 -10.87
CA ILE A 112 -1.21 5.72 -11.28
C ILE A 112 0.10 6.09 -10.57
N LEU A 113 0.23 5.82 -9.27
CA LEU A 113 1.46 6.05 -8.51
C LEU A 113 2.66 5.29 -9.08
N CYS A 114 2.47 4.08 -9.62
CA CYS A 114 3.55 3.35 -10.30
C CYS A 114 4.15 4.13 -11.48
N GLY A 115 3.37 4.97 -12.15
CA GLY A 115 3.82 5.82 -13.27
C GLY A 115 4.59 7.07 -12.83
N ILE A 116 4.52 7.47 -11.57
CA ILE A 116 5.21 8.65 -11.05
C ILE A 116 6.68 8.30 -10.77
N LYS A 117 7.61 9.06 -11.34
CA LYS A 117 9.05 8.81 -11.20
C LYS A 117 9.60 9.31 -9.85
N GLU A 118 9.11 10.45 -9.40
CA GLU A 118 9.59 11.16 -8.21
C GLU A 118 8.84 10.77 -6.94
N ARG A 119 8.38 9.49 -6.84
CA ARG A 119 7.64 8.97 -5.67
C ARG A 119 8.37 9.15 -4.34
N ALA A 120 9.70 9.07 -4.36
CA ALA A 120 10.50 9.28 -3.16
C ALA A 120 10.31 10.69 -2.59
N VAL A 121 10.29 11.72 -3.44
CA VAL A 121 10.04 13.11 -3.03
C VAL A 121 8.62 13.25 -2.47
N LEU A 122 7.63 12.61 -3.12
CA LEU A 122 6.25 12.60 -2.63
C LEU A 122 6.16 11.97 -1.23
N LEU A 123 6.83 10.84 -0.99
CA LEU A 123 6.87 10.20 0.32
C LEU A 123 7.54 11.07 1.38
N ASP A 124 8.62 11.74 1.04
CA ASP A 124 9.31 12.63 1.97
C ASP A 124 8.42 13.81 2.38
N VAL A 125 7.68 14.40 1.44
CA VAL A 125 6.68 15.44 1.72
C VAL A 125 5.56 14.91 2.61
N LEU A 126 5.02 13.72 2.33
CA LEU A 126 3.97 13.13 3.15
C LEU A 126 4.44 12.78 4.57
N LYS A 127 5.71 12.41 4.75
CA LYS A 127 6.31 12.18 6.07
C LYS A 127 6.49 13.48 6.86
N GLN A 128 6.83 14.58 6.20
CA GLN A 128 6.98 15.90 6.83
C GLN A 128 5.63 16.54 7.14
N HIS A 129 4.60 16.20 6.36
CA HIS A 129 3.25 16.78 6.44
C HIS A 129 2.18 15.70 6.63
N PRO A 130 2.11 15.04 7.80
CA PRO A 130 1.18 13.92 8.05
C PRO A 130 -0.29 14.34 8.03
N GLU A 131 -0.59 15.62 8.13
CA GLU A 131 -1.94 16.19 7.98
C GLU A 131 -2.44 16.16 6.53
N MET A 132 -1.54 16.07 5.55
CA MET A 132 -1.90 16.06 4.14
C MET A 132 -2.37 14.67 3.72
N LYS A 133 -3.57 14.61 3.14
CA LYS A 133 -4.15 13.35 2.65
C LYS A 133 -3.96 13.21 1.15
N LEU A 134 -3.53 12.03 0.76
CA LEU A 134 -3.42 11.63 -0.64
C LEU A 134 -4.78 11.13 -1.12
N THR A 135 -5.51 11.95 -1.87
CA THR A 135 -6.82 11.58 -2.46
C THR A 135 -6.66 11.22 -3.93
N SER A 136 -7.62 10.46 -4.50
CA SER A 136 -7.60 10.07 -5.93
C SER A 136 -7.48 11.27 -6.87
N GLY A 137 -8.13 12.39 -6.56
CA GLY A 137 -8.01 13.63 -7.34
C GLY A 137 -6.59 14.18 -7.33
N LYS A 138 -5.95 14.24 -6.16
CA LYS A 138 -4.58 14.71 -5.99
C LYS A 138 -3.56 13.79 -6.67
N ILE A 139 -3.76 12.47 -6.61
CA ILE A 139 -2.91 11.49 -7.29
C ILE A 139 -2.93 11.72 -8.80
N ARG A 140 -4.11 11.98 -9.37
CA ARG A 140 -4.24 12.30 -10.80
C ARG A 140 -3.60 13.65 -11.14
N GLU A 141 -3.76 14.67 -10.32
CA GLU A 141 -3.09 15.97 -10.49
C GLU A 141 -1.57 15.80 -10.44
N LEU A 142 -1.02 15.04 -9.49
CA LEU A 142 0.41 14.71 -9.40
C LEU A 142 0.91 13.95 -10.64
N SER A 143 0.15 12.99 -11.12
CA SER A 143 0.52 12.22 -12.34
C SER A 143 0.53 13.08 -13.60
N GLY A 144 -0.29 14.13 -13.65
CA GLY A 144 -0.32 15.10 -14.78
C GLY A 144 0.69 16.24 -14.67
N ALA A 145 1.27 16.45 -13.51
CA ALA A 145 2.25 17.50 -13.26
C ALA A 145 3.64 17.03 -13.73
N GLY A 146 4.24 17.57 -14.72
CA GLY A 146 5.53 17.14 -15.32
C GLY A 146 6.60 16.75 -14.29
N ALA A 147 7.50 17.63 -13.88
CA ALA A 147 8.49 17.35 -12.82
C ALA A 147 7.87 17.63 -11.43
N LEU A 148 7.93 16.62 -10.55
CA LEU A 148 7.43 16.75 -9.18
C LEU A 148 8.54 17.26 -8.26
N THR A 149 8.59 18.56 -8.06
CA THR A 149 9.38 19.18 -6.99
C THR A 149 8.58 19.22 -5.68
N GLU A 150 9.25 19.37 -4.55
CA GLU A 150 8.61 19.52 -3.24
C GLU A 150 7.55 20.64 -3.23
N GLU A 151 7.85 21.78 -3.86
CA GLU A 151 6.94 22.93 -3.96
C GLU A 151 5.65 22.58 -4.73
N VAL A 152 5.77 21.90 -5.86
CA VAL A 152 4.63 21.45 -6.69
C VAL A 152 3.77 20.44 -5.92
N ILE A 153 4.40 19.50 -5.24
CA ILE A 153 3.70 18.52 -4.41
C ILE A 153 2.93 19.20 -3.29
N LEU A 154 3.57 20.12 -2.57
CA LEU A 154 2.92 20.90 -1.50
C LEU A 154 1.74 21.71 -2.02
N GLU A 155 1.86 22.34 -3.19
CA GLU A 155 0.77 23.10 -3.79
C GLU A 155 -0.44 22.21 -4.13
N ILE A 156 -0.21 21.04 -4.74
CA ILE A 156 -1.28 20.08 -5.07
C ILE A 156 -1.90 19.48 -3.81
N LEU A 157 -1.08 19.18 -2.79
CA LEU A 157 -1.54 18.53 -1.57
C LEU A 157 -2.22 19.51 -0.59
N LYS A 158 -2.07 20.81 -0.73
CA LYS A 158 -2.81 21.79 0.09
C LYS A 158 -4.31 21.57 0.00
N PRO A 159 -5.03 21.67 1.11
CA PRO A 159 -6.49 21.66 1.07
C PRO A 159 -6.97 22.85 0.24
N LYS A 160 -7.75 22.58 -0.81
CA LYS A 160 -8.39 23.67 -1.58
C LYS A 160 -9.33 24.41 -0.64
N PRO A 161 -9.31 25.75 -0.62
CA PRO A 161 -10.26 26.50 0.20
C PRO A 161 -11.69 26.10 -0.20
N PRO A 162 -12.63 26.06 0.75
CA PRO A 162 -14.01 25.73 0.44
C PRO A 162 -14.53 26.71 -0.62
N VAL A 163 -15.06 26.15 -1.71
CA VAL A 163 -15.70 26.97 -2.75
C VAL A 163 -16.98 27.55 -2.15
N MET A 164 -16.97 28.84 -1.86
CA MET A 164 -18.15 29.56 -1.44
C MET A 164 -19.08 29.71 -2.64
N VAL A 165 -20.04 28.80 -2.77
CA VAL A 165 -21.11 28.95 -3.76
C VAL A 165 -22.17 29.86 -3.16
N ALA A 166 -22.31 31.08 -3.72
CA ALA A 166 -23.41 31.93 -3.40
C ALA A 166 -24.69 31.31 -3.97
N VAL A 167 -25.49 30.65 -3.11
CA VAL A 167 -26.82 30.16 -3.50
C VAL A 167 -27.78 31.34 -3.45
N PRO A 168 -28.49 31.67 -4.55
CA PRO A 168 -29.50 32.75 -4.54
C PRO A 168 -30.52 32.48 -3.44
N ALA A 169 -30.87 33.55 -2.68
CA ALA A 169 -31.81 33.47 -1.56
C ALA A 169 -33.18 32.91 -1.96
N GLU A 170 -33.58 33.08 -3.22
CA GLU A 170 -34.80 32.55 -3.81
C GLU A 170 -34.80 31.01 -3.85
N LEU A 171 -33.69 30.36 -4.22
CA LEU A 171 -33.53 28.91 -4.20
C LEU A 171 -33.50 28.38 -2.77
N ILE A 172 -32.93 29.12 -1.83
CA ILE A 172 -32.90 28.73 -0.42
C ILE A 172 -34.33 28.75 0.16
N SER A 173 -35.13 29.75 -0.16
CA SER A 173 -36.51 29.83 0.32
C SER A 173 -37.43 28.79 -0.29
N GLU A 174 -37.21 28.38 -1.53
CA GLU A 174 -38.02 27.39 -2.24
C GLU A 174 -37.75 25.94 -1.73
N TYR A 175 -36.50 25.60 -1.50
CA TYR A 175 -36.13 24.21 -1.08
C TYR A 175 -35.98 24.03 0.43
N LEU A 176 -35.73 25.07 1.17
CA LEU A 176 -35.46 25.03 2.61
C LEU A 176 -36.51 25.81 3.44
N GLY A 177 -37.63 26.11 2.83
CA GLY A 177 -38.71 26.91 3.45
C GLY A 177 -39.01 26.48 4.89
N GLY A 178 -38.76 27.36 5.84
CA GLY A 178 -39.02 27.19 7.28
C GLY A 178 -37.83 26.63 8.10
N LYS A 179 -36.67 26.40 7.50
CA LYS A 179 -35.47 25.96 8.25
C LYS A 179 -34.65 27.18 8.74
N THR A 180 -34.05 27.03 9.90
CA THR A 180 -33.17 28.06 10.48
C THR A 180 -31.82 28.12 9.74
N ALA A 181 -31.08 29.21 9.88
CA ALA A 181 -29.78 29.41 9.26
C ALA A 181 -28.77 28.28 9.70
N GLU A 182 -28.92 27.73 10.90
CA GLU A 182 -28.10 26.65 11.43
C GLU A 182 -28.41 25.33 10.75
N GLU A 183 -29.70 25.00 10.55
CA GLU A 183 -30.12 23.79 9.82
C GLU A 183 -29.72 23.82 8.34
N ILE A 184 -29.70 25.00 7.72
CA ILE A 184 -29.25 25.25 6.36
C ILE A 184 -27.73 25.01 6.28
N SER A 185 -26.97 25.52 7.24
CA SER A 185 -25.52 25.33 7.32
C SER A 185 -25.14 23.84 7.46
N GLU A 186 -25.88 23.07 8.24
CA GLU A 186 -25.67 21.61 8.39
C GLU A 186 -25.94 20.85 7.09
N VAL A 187 -27.04 21.15 6.40
CA VAL A 187 -27.40 20.50 5.12
C VAL A 187 -26.38 20.82 4.03
N VAL A 188 -25.94 22.06 3.92
CA VAL A 188 -24.90 22.49 2.95
C VAL A 188 -23.56 21.83 3.29
N SER A 189 -23.19 21.76 4.57
CA SER A 189 -21.95 21.11 5.01
C SER A 189 -21.97 19.60 4.77
N ALA A 190 -23.12 18.96 4.82
CA ALA A 190 -23.29 17.52 4.51
C ALA A 190 -23.26 17.23 3.01
N ALA A 191 -23.72 18.17 2.17
CA ALA A 191 -23.73 18.02 0.71
C ALA A 191 -22.37 18.28 0.03
N VAL A 192 -21.42 18.90 0.75
CA VAL A 192 -20.07 19.25 0.24
C VAL A 192 -19.01 18.21 0.67
N ARG A 193 -19.37 17.23 1.48
CA ARG A 193 -18.52 16.08 1.85
C ARG A 193 -18.68 14.92 0.87
#